data_2df2a998d9d195d2d4c39bace0ffe33f
#
_entry.id   2df2a998d9d195d2d4c39bace0ffe33f
#
_cell.length_a   1.000
_cell.length_b   1.000
_cell.length_c   1.000
_cell.angle_alpha   90.00
_cell.angle_beta   90.00
_cell.angle_gamma   90.00
#
_symmetry.space_group_name_H-M   'P 1'
#
loop_
_entity.id
_entity.type
_entity.pdbx_description
1 polymer ?
#
loop_
_entity_poly.entity_id
_entity_poly.type
_entity_poly.pdbx_seq_one_letter_code
_entity_poly.pdbx_strand_id
1 'polypeptide(L)' 'MNNEMWITTKSVYGQERYYPSCELASKFSGLLGVKTFTLDKLKIIKSMGIEIKVKQNQITV' A
#
# COMPACT_ATOMS: atom_id res chain seq x y z
N MET A 1 12.05 -15.95 -2.76
CA MET A 1 11.12 -15.02 -3.40
C MET A 1 10.64 -14.03 -2.39
N ASN A 2 10.72 -12.78 -2.74
CA ASN A 2 10.33 -11.71 -1.85
C ASN A 2 8.85 -11.43 -1.98
N ASN A 3 8.11 -11.74 -0.93
CA ASN A 3 6.71 -11.39 -0.86
C ASN A 3 6.53 -10.07 -0.14
N GLU A 4 7.24 -9.07 -0.64
CA GLU A 4 7.21 -7.74 -0.05
C GLU A 4 6.38 -6.81 -0.91
N MET A 5 5.48 -6.09 -0.28
CA MET A 5 4.67 -5.11 -0.96
C MET A 5 4.97 -3.74 -0.37
N TRP A 6 5.35 -2.82 -1.23
CA TRP A 6 5.68 -1.47 -0.82
C TRP A 6 4.50 -0.54 -1.07
N ILE A 7 4.18 0.24 -0.08
CA ILE A 7 3.11 1.22 -0.17
C ILE A 7 3.63 2.56 0.30
N THR A 8 2.95 3.62 -0.12
CA THR A 8 3.26 4.98 0.31
C THR A 8 2.07 5.53 1.08
N THR A 9 2.34 6.13 2.21
CA THR A 9 1.28 6.75 3.00
C THR A 9 1.15 8.21 2.62
N LYS A 10 -0.09 8.69 2.58
CA LYS A 10 -0.38 10.07 2.28
C LYS A 10 -1.56 10.51 3.11
N SER A 11 -1.44 11.66 3.74
CA SER A 11 -2.53 12.22 4.54
C SER A 11 -3.30 13.20 3.69
N VAL A 12 -4.59 12.92 3.48
CA VAL A 12 -5.46 13.78 2.70
C VAL A 12 -6.69 14.10 3.54
N TYR A 13 -6.87 15.36 3.83
CA TYR A 13 -8.01 15.83 4.64
C TYR A 13 -8.13 15.12 5.98
N GLY A 14 -6.98 14.89 6.61
CA GLY A 14 -6.95 14.22 7.90
C GLY A 14 -7.12 12.72 7.86
N GLN A 15 -7.22 12.15 6.67
CA GLN A 15 -7.33 10.70 6.50
C GLN A 15 -6.05 10.16 5.88
N GLU A 16 -5.56 9.08 6.44
CA GLU A 16 -4.41 8.41 5.87
C GLU A 16 -4.84 7.51 4.73
N ARG A 17 -4.17 7.67 3.60
CA ARG A 17 -4.42 6.83 2.44
C ARG A 17 -3.12 6.14 2.06
N TYR A 18 -3.26 4.91 1.60
CA TYR A 18 -2.11 4.09 1.26
C TYR A 18 -2.12 3.83 -0.24
N TYR A 19 -1.06 4.27 -0.90
CA TYR A 19 -0.94 4.15 -2.35
C TYR A 19 0.03 3.04 -2.70
N PRO A 20 -0.21 2.33 -3.80
CA PRO A 20 0.76 1.34 -4.25
C PRO A 20 2.05 2.01 -4.66
N SER A 21 3.16 1.47 -4.19
CA SER A 21 4.47 2.04 -4.47
C SER A 21 5.39 1.08 -5.22
N CYS A 22 4.93 -0.13 -5.51
CA CYS A 22 5.69 -1.09 -6.28
C CYS A 22 4.75 -1.84 -7.21
N GLU A 23 5.35 -2.65 -8.08
CA GLU A 23 4.57 -3.39 -9.07
C GLU A 23 3.59 -4.37 -8.40
N LEU A 24 4.04 -5.04 -7.36
CA LEU A 24 3.17 -5.98 -6.65
C LEU A 24 1.99 -5.26 -6.03
N ALA A 25 2.23 -4.10 -5.43
CA ALA A 25 1.16 -3.31 -4.84
C ALA A 25 0.18 -2.83 -5.91
N SER A 26 0.69 -2.45 -7.08
CA SER A 26 -0.16 -2.06 -8.19
C SER A 26 -1.04 -3.20 -8.65
N LYS A 27 -0.50 -4.40 -8.69
CA LYS A 27 -1.27 -5.57 -9.10
C LYS A 27 -2.39 -5.85 -8.11
N PHE A 28 -2.10 -5.75 -6.81
CA PHE A 28 -3.13 -5.93 -5.80
C PHE A 28 -4.19 -4.84 -5.88
N SER A 29 -3.77 -3.62 -6.12
CA SER A 29 -4.71 -2.51 -6.30
C SER A 29 -5.68 -2.80 -7.45
N GLY A 30 -5.16 -3.26 -8.57
CA GLY A 30 -5.99 -3.62 -9.70
C GLY A 30 -6.89 -4.80 -9.41
N LEU A 31 -6.36 -5.81 -8.72
CA LEU A 31 -7.13 -7.01 -8.40
C LEU A 31 -8.29 -6.69 -7.47
N LEU A 32 -8.06 -5.83 -6.50
CA LEU A 32 -9.08 -5.43 -5.54
C LEU A 32 -10.01 -4.35 -6.08
N GLY A 33 -9.66 -3.76 -7.20
CA GLY A 33 -10.46 -2.70 -7.81
C GLY A 33 -10.44 -1.40 -7.04
N VAL A 34 -9.33 -1.11 -6.37
CA VAL A 34 -9.20 0.11 -5.57
C VAL A 34 -8.01 0.91 -6.05
N LYS A 35 -8.09 2.21 -5.91
CA LYS A 35 -6.97 3.08 -6.24
C LYS A 35 -6.04 3.27 -5.06
N THR A 36 -6.58 3.17 -3.86
CA THR A 36 -5.83 3.27 -2.64
C THR A 36 -6.22 2.13 -1.72
N PHE A 37 -5.28 1.70 -0.89
CA PHE A 37 -5.56 0.64 0.07
C PHE A 37 -6.11 1.24 1.35
N THR A 38 -7.02 0.51 1.99
CA THR A 38 -7.47 0.82 3.34
C THR A 38 -6.78 -0.11 4.31
N LEU A 39 -6.86 0.21 5.60
CA LEU A 39 -6.29 -0.67 6.61
C LEU A 39 -6.86 -2.08 6.53
N ASP A 40 -8.16 -2.19 6.27
CA ASP A 40 -8.80 -3.49 6.14
C ASP A 40 -8.20 -4.29 4.99
N LYS A 41 -7.98 -3.63 3.85
CA LYS A 41 -7.39 -4.29 2.71
C LYS A 41 -5.96 -4.73 3.00
N LEU A 42 -5.21 -3.88 3.68
CA LEU A 42 -3.83 -4.22 4.04
C LEU A 42 -3.77 -5.40 5.01
N LYS A 43 -4.70 -5.48 5.93
CA LYS A 43 -4.77 -6.61 6.84
C LYS A 43 -5.03 -7.91 6.10
N ILE A 44 -5.91 -7.87 5.12
CA ILE A 44 -6.21 -9.04 4.31
C ILE A 44 -4.96 -9.48 3.55
N ILE A 45 -4.28 -8.54 2.93
CA ILE A 45 -3.07 -8.84 2.18
C ILE A 45 -1.99 -9.42 3.10
N LYS A 46 -1.86 -8.85 4.29
CA LYS A 46 -0.89 -9.34 5.25
C LYS A 46 -1.21 -10.76 5.71
N SER A 47 -2.48 -11.08 5.84
CA SER A 47 -2.89 -12.41 6.24
C SER A 47 -2.59 -13.46 5.17
N MET A 48 -2.32 -13.02 3.95
CA MET A 48 -1.94 -13.91 2.86
C MET A 48 -0.45 -14.22 2.85
N GLY A 49 0.28 -13.72 3.83
CA GLY A 49 1.71 -13.98 3.93
C GLY A 49 2.59 -12.96 3.25
N ILE A 50 2.01 -11.83 2.87
CA ILE A 50 2.76 -10.78 2.20
C ILE A 50 3.20 -9.75 3.22
N GLU A 51 4.48 -9.41 3.19
CA GLU A 51 5.03 -8.40 4.07
C GLU A 51 4.77 -7.01 3.48
N ILE A 52 4.13 -6.18 4.26
CA ILE A 52 3.80 -4.82 3.83
C ILE A 52 4.82 -3.86 4.40
N LYS A 53 5.49 -3.13 3.52
CA LYS A 53 6.47 -2.13 3.91
C LYS A 53 6.00 -0.76 3.46
N VAL A 54 6.24 0.22 4.29
CA VAL A 54 5.83 1.59 4.00
C VAL A 54 7.03 2.37 3.52
N LYS A 55 6.90 2.94 2.34
CA LYS A 55 7.93 3.82 1.79
C LYS A 55 7.53 5.24 2.10
N GLN A 56 8.30 5.87 2.96
CA GLN A 56 8.04 7.27 3.30
C GLN A 56 8.55 8.16 2.19
N ASN A 57 7.63 8.89 1.62
CA ASN A 57 7.99 9.85 0.61
C ASN A 57 8.36 11.13 1.30
N GLN A 58 9.64 11.30 1.54
CA GLN A 58 10.12 12.56 2.08
C GLN A 58 10.21 13.56 0.97
N ILE A 59 9.27 14.45 0.95
CA ILE A 59 9.34 15.54 0.01
C ILE A 59 10.19 16.61 0.65
N THR A 60 11.41 16.66 0.20
CA THR A 60 12.24 17.81 0.52
C THR A 60 11.94 18.86 -0.53
N VAL A 61 11.36 19.88 -0.08
CA VAL A 61 11.14 21.00 -0.97
C VAL A 61 12.42 21.84 -1.01
#